data_2e6d2126000e42dd1c13cfed6d13fc76
#
_entry.id   2e6d2126000e42dd1c13cfed6d13fc76
#
_cell.length_a   1.000
_cell.length_b   1.000
_cell.length_c   1.000
_cell.angle_alpha   90.00
_cell.angle_beta   90.00
_cell.angle_gamma   90.00
#
_symmetry.space_group_name_H-M   'P 1'
#
loop_
_entity.id
_entity.type
_entity.pdbx_description
1 polymer ?
#
loop_
_entity_poly.entity_id
_entity_poly.type
_entity_poly.pdbx_seq_one_letter_code
_entity_poly.pdbx_strand_id
1 'polypeptide(L)'
;MAEIVDIKAFEVLDSRGNPTVEADVVLASGAVGSACAPSGASTGSREALELRDGDKSRYLGKGVLKAVANINTTIRDLLMGMDAEDQRAIDNAMIEADGTESKSVLGANAILAVSLAAAKAVAIEKGIPLYQRIAQINGTEGQYTMPVPMMNIINGGEHADNNVDIQEFMIQPVGADTFAEALRQGAEIFHSLKKVLVARGLNTAVGDEGGLSLIHISEPTRLRRI
;
A
#
# COMPACT_ATOMS: atom_id res chain seq x y z
N MET A 1 18.16 21.45 -8.53
CA MET A 1 16.97 21.76 -7.68
C MET A 1 15.74 21.33 -8.43
N ALA A 2 15.06 20.35 -7.91
CA ALA A 2 13.80 19.84 -8.45
C ALA A 2 12.63 20.60 -7.80
N GLU A 3 12.45 21.87 -8.19
CA GLU A 3 11.45 22.76 -7.58
C GLU A 3 10.02 22.28 -7.83
N ILE A 4 9.21 22.18 -6.79
CA ILE A 4 7.79 21.85 -6.87
C ILE A 4 7.03 23.09 -7.33
N VAL A 5 6.34 23.00 -8.47
CA VAL A 5 5.59 24.11 -9.07
C VAL A 5 4.07 23.89 -9.04
N ASP A 6 3.61 22.67 -8.82
CA ASP A 6 2.18 22.38 -8.59
C ASP A 6 2.01 21.03 -7.89
N ILE A 7 0.91 20.90 -7.13
CA ILE A 7 0.45 19.64 -6.55
C ILE A 7 -1.05 19.55 -6.78
N LYS A 8 -1.51 18.39 -7.29
CA LYS A 8 -2.93 18.12 -7.52
C LYS A 8 -3.29 16.76 -6.92
N ALA A 9 -4.50 16.65 -6.41
CA ALA A 9 -5.01 15.39 -5.89
C ALA A 9 -6.42 15.12 -6.37
N PHE A 10 -6.73 13.83 -6.44
CA PHE A 10 -7.99 13.29 -6.93
C PHE A 10 -8.48 12.17 -6.02
N GLU A 11 -9.81 12.01 -5.94
CA GLU A 11 -10.42 10.80 -5.41
C GLU A 11 -10.51 9.77 -6.54
N VAL A 12 -9.88 8.60 -6.36
CA VAL A 12 -9.90 7.49 -7.31
C VAL A 12 -10.39 6.22 -6.60
N LEU A 13 -10.67 5.15 -7.32
CA LEU A 13 -11.09 3.89 -6.72
C LEU A 13 -9.93 2.88 -6.68
N ASP A 14 -9.81 2.18 -5.55
CA ASP A 14 -8.89 1.06 -5.41
C ASP A 14 -9.44 -0.22 -6.09
N SER A 15 -8.66 -1.31 -6.05
CA SER A 15 -9.05 -2.59 -6.66
C SER A 15 -10.28 -3.25 -6.05
N ARG A 16 -10.72 -2.78 -4.86
CA ARG A 16 -11.94 -3.24 -4.17
C ARG A 16 -13.13 -2.31 -4.39
N GLY A 17 -12.96 -1.23 -5.20
CA GLY A 17 -13.98 -0.22 -5.44
C GLY A 17 -14.18 0.77 -4.29
N ASN A 18 -13.25 0.86 -3.34
CA ASN A 18 -13.27 1.88 -2.31
C ASN A 18 -12.50 3.13 -2.75
N PRO A 19 -12.96 4.34 -2.37
CA PRO A 19 -12.22 5.57 -2.62
C PRO A 19 -10.84 5.56 -1.97
N THR A 20 -9.85 6.05 -2.71
CA THR A 20 -8.52 6.38 -2.21
C THR A 20 -8.02 7.69 -2.82
N VAL A 21 -6.88 8.18 -2.34
CA VAL A 21 -6.28 9.43 -2.78
C VAL A 21 -5.18 9.13 -3.80
N GLU A 22 -5.21 9.82 -4.93
CA GLU A 22 -4.09 9.96 -5.85
C GLU A 22 -3.57 11.39 -5.79
N ALA A 23 -2.25 11.57 -5.77
CA ALA A 23 -1.60 12.88 -5.84
C ALA A 23 -0.59 12.92 -6.98
N ASP A 24 -0.58 14.06 -7.68
CA ASP A 24 0.42 14.44 -8.68
C ASP A 24 1.31 15.54 -8.13
N VAL A 25 2.61 15.37 -8.20
CA VAL A 25 3.62 16.42 -7.91
C VAL A 25 4.29 16.81 -9.22
N VAL A 26 4.20 18.09 -9.56
CA VAL A 26 4.77 18.68 -10.79
C VAL A 26 6.02 19.48 -10.46
N LEU A 27 7.12 19.17 -11.14
CA LEU A 27 8.38 19.89 -10.99
C LEU A 27 8.56 20.99 -12.08
N ALA A 28 9.40 21.95 -11.83
CA ALA A 28 9.70 23.05 -12.76
C ALA A 28 10.25 22.56 -14.11
N SER A 29 10.89 21.39 -14.15
CA SER A 29 11.33 20.71 -15.36
C SER A 29 10.18 20.18 -16.22
N GLY A 30 8.96 20.11 -15.71
CA GLY A 30 7.82 19.47 -16.33
C GLY A 30 7.68 17.99 -15.96
N ALA A 31 8.57 17.42 -15.14
CA ALA A 31 8.41 16.06 -14.63
C ALA A 31 7.22 15.99 -13.69
N VAL A 32 6.42 14.94 -13.84
CA VAL A 32 5.24 14.68 -13.00
C VAL A 32 5.35 13.30 -12.37
N GLY A 33 5.30 13.25 -11.05
CA GLY A 33 5.20 11.99 -10.30
C GLY A 33 3.80 11.81 -9.74
N SER A 34 3.18 10.65 -9.99
CA SER A 34 1.84 10.31 -9.50
C SER A 34 1.89 9.12 -8.56
N ALA A 35 1.16 9.22 -7.44
CA ALA A 35 1.06 8.11 -6.49
C ALA A 35 -0.31 8.05 -5.82
N CYS A 36 -0.79 6.83 -5.61
CA CYS A 36 -1.96 6.54 -4.78
C CYS A 36 -1.54 6.13 -3.37
N ALA A 37 -2.41 6.35 -2.40
CA ALA A 37 -2.26 5.87 -1.03
C ALA A 37 -3.36 4.84 -0.71
N PRO A 38 -3.21 3.57 -1.15
CA PRO A 38 -4.23 2.56 -0.94
C PRO A 38 -4.37 2.17 0.52
N SER A 39 -5.59 1.84 0.93
CA SER A 39 -5.89 1.35 2.28
C SER A 39 -5.50 -0.10 2.44
N GLY A 40 -5.05 -0.48 3.64
CA GLY A 40 -4.99 -1.87 4.06
C GLY A 40 -6.38 -2.49 4.29
N ALA A 41 -6.45 -3.82 4.32
CA ALA A 41 -7.67 -4.54 4.66
C ALA A 41 -7.93 -4.51 6.18
N SER A 42 -6.88 -4.54 6.98
CA SER A 42 -6.90 -4.42 8.44
C SER A 42 -6.06 -3.24 8.89
N THR A 43 -6.38 -2.68 10.06
CA THR A 43 -5.64 -1.55 10.64
C THR A 43 -5.26 -1.85 12.09
N GLY A 44 -4.03 -1.50 12.47
CA GLY A 44 -3.57 -1.57 13.84
C GLY A 44 -3.98 -0.34 14.64
N SER A 45 -4.12 -0.50 15.95
CA SER A 45 -4.54 0.59 16.86
C SER A 45 -3.53 1.74 16.97
N ARG A 46 -2.30 1.55 16.48
CA ARG A 46 -1.21 2.54 16.49
C ARG A 46 -0.86 3.06 15.11
N GLU A 47 -1.60 2.68 14.08
CA GLU A 47 -1.40 3.21 12.74
C GLU A 47 -1.83 4.66 12.63
N ALA A 48 -1.17 5.39 11.73
CA ALA A 48 -1.59 6.73 11.37
C ALA A 48 -2.96 6.70 10.69
N LEU A 49 -3.77 7.72 10.94
CA LEU A 49 -5.16 7.78 10.52
C LEU A 49 -5.30 7.97 9.01
N GLU A 50 -5.99 7.06 8.36
CA GLU A 50 -6.53 7.29 7.03
C GLU A 50 -7.75 8.21 7.13
N LEU A 51 -7.62 9.44 6.62
CA LEU A 51 -8.68 10.44 6.73
C LEU A 51 -9.83 10.12 5.76
N ARG A 52 -10.98 9.78 6.31
CA ARG A 52 -12.22 9.52 5.61
C ARG A 52 -13.26 10.63 5.86
N ASP A 53 -14.14 10.87 4.91
CA ASP A 53 -15.15 11.94 5.00
C ASP A 53 -16.21 11.64 6.06
N GLY A 54 -16.57 10.37 6.26
CA GLY A 54 -17.61 9.92 7.17
C GLY A 54 -19.02 10.22 6.67
N ASP A 55 -19.18 10.82 5.48
CA ASP A 55 -20.48 11.11 4.87
C ASP A 55 -21.08 9.82 4.28
N LYS A 56 -22.06 9.27 4.96
CA LYS A 56 -22.73 8.03 4.55
C LYS A 56 -23.50 8.13 3.23
N SER A 57 -23.78 9.33 2.74
CA SER A 57 -24.44 9.54 1.44
C SER A 57 -23.50 9.30 0.25
N ARG A 58 -22.17 9.30 0.51
CA ARG A 58 -21.14 9.02 -0.49
C ARG A 58 -20.27 7.83 -0.04
N TYR A 59 -20.14 6.83 -0.90
CA TYR A 59 -19.33 5.64 -0.67
C TYR A 59 -19.51 5.03 0.73
N LEU A 60 -20.73 5.09 1.28
CA LEU A 60 -21.06 4.57 2.61
C LEU A 60 -20.20 5.16 3.76
N GLY A 61 -19.70 6.39 3.59
CA GLY A 61 -18.83 7.08 4.54
C GLY A 61 -17.33 6.94 4.25
N LYS A 62 -16.94 6.17 3.22
CA LYS A 62 -15.54 5.91 2.88
C LYS A 62 -14.91 6.94 1.93
N GLY A 63 -15.63 8.02 1.53
CA GLY A 63 -15.08 9.10 0.70
C GLY A 63 -13.79 9.70 1.28
N VAL A 64 -12.96 10.32 0.44
CA VAL A 64 -11.66 10.90 0.81
C VAL A 64 -11.51 12.36 0.36
N LEU A 65 -12.62 13.06 0.10
CA LEU A 65 -12.57 14.45 -0.38
C LEU A 65 -11.92 15.41 0.61
N LYS A 66 -11.98 15.15 1.92
CA LYS A 66 -11.26 15.95 2.94
C LYS A 66 -9.74 15.82 2.75
N ALA A 67 -9.24 14.61 2.56
CA ALA A 67 -7.82 14.38 2.28
C ALA A 67 -7.39 15.02 0.96
N VAL A 68 -8.21 14.87 -0.10
CA VAL A 68 -8.00 15.54 -1.40
C VAL A 68 -7.96 17.06 -1.24
N ALA A 69 -8.89 17.64 -0.47
CA ALA A 69 -8.91 19.08 -0.20
C ALA A 69 -7.64 19.53 0.56
N ASN A 70 -7.19 18.77 1.56
CA ASN A 70 -5.96 19.05 2.31
C ASN A 70 -4.72 19.09 1.39
N ILE A 71 -4.66 18.17 0.40
CA ILE A 71 -3.56 18.17 -0.57
C ILE A 71 -3.66 19.40 -1.48
N ASN A 72 -4.84 19.65 -2.06
CA ASN A 72 -5.04 20.72 -3.05
C ASN A 72 -4.94 22.14 -2.45
N THR A 73 -4.92 22.26 -1.12
CA THR A 73 -4.80 23.54 -0.40
C THR A 73 -3.57 23.54 0.51
N THR A 74 -3.71 23.05 1.72
CA THR A 74 -2.69 23.17 2.78
C THR A 74 -1.35 22.57 2.38
N ILE A 75 -1.32 21.33 1.88
CA ILE A 75 -0.07 20.65 1.50
C ILE A 75 0.54 21.32 0.27
N ARG A 76 -0.28 21.65 -0.73
CA ARG A 76 0.17 22.35 -1.92
C ARG A 76 0.83 23.69 -1.54
N ASP A 77 0.15 24.54 -0.78
CA ASP A 77 0.67 25.86 -0.40
C ASP A 77 1.95 25.75 0.45
N LEU A 78 2.05 24.71 1.28
CA LEU A 78 3.22 24.44 2.11
C LEU A 78 4.45 24.04 1.29
N LEU A 79 4.28 23.22 0.25
CA LEU A 79 5.38 22.59 -0.48
C LEU A 79 5.78 23.35 -1.75
N MET A 80 4.99 24.34 -2.21
CA MET A 80 5.31 25.15 -3.38
C MET A 80 6.68 25.81 -3.23
N GLY A 81 7.53 25.67 -4.25
CA GLY A 81 8.88 26.22 -4.28
C GLY A 81 9.93 25.40 -3.52
N MET A 82 9.54 24.33 -2.81
CA MET A 82 10.50 23.46 -2.14
C MET A 82 11.23 22.57 -3.16
N ASP A 83 12.43 22.15 -2.79
CA ASP A 83 13.22 21.20 -3.59
C ASP A 83 12.78 19.76 -3.31
N ALA A 84 12.15 19.12 -4.28
CA ALA A 84 11.71 17.72 -4.17
C ALA A 84 12.87 16.73 -3.99
N GLU A 85 14.12 17.11 -4.26
CA GLU A 85 15.26 16.25 -3.96
C GLU A 85 15.48 16.05 -2.45
N ASP A 86 15.11 17.03 -1.64
CA ASP A 86 15.14 16.90 -0.18
C ASP A 86 13.85 16.24 0.33
N GLN A 87 13.74 14.92 0.11
CA GLN A 87 12.59 14.13 0.57
C GLN A 87 12.29 14.33 2.05
N ARG A 88 13.35 14.43 2.89
CA ARG A 88 13.15 14.57 4.33
C ARG A 88 12.54 15.94 4.70
N ALA A 89 12.97 17.00 4.02
CA ALA A 89 12.39 18.33 4.23
C ALA A 89 10.91 18.33 3.85
N ILE A 90 10.53 17.72 2.72
CA ILE A 90 9.14 17.59 2.28
C ILE A 90 8.30 16.80 3.29
N ASP A 91 8.77 15.61 3.69
CA ASP A 91 8.04 14.75 4.61
C ASP A 91 7.90 15.42 6.00
N ASN A 92 8.95 16.02 6.51
CA ASN A 92 8.93 16.74 7.80
C ASN A 92 7.99 17.95 7.76
N ALA A 93 7.99 18.73 6.69
CA ALA A 93 7.09 19.86 6.54
C ALA A 93 5.61 19.44 6.66
N MET A 94 5.23 18.35 6.00
CA MET A 94 3.86 17.81 6.10
C MET A 94 3.56 17.25 7.49
N ILE A 95 4.51 16.54 8.12
CA ILE A 95 4.36 15.99 9.47
C ILE A 95 4.20 17.10 10.51
N GLU A 96 5.00 18.16 10.41
CA GLU A 96 4.92 19.33 11.29
C GLU A 96 3.63 20.12 11.10
N ALA A 97 3.17 20.26 9.86
CA ALA A 97 1.89 20.92 9.55
C ALA A 97 0.68 20.14 10.08
N ASP A 98 0.73 18.81 10.09
CA ASP A 98 -0.30 17.97 10.74
C ASP A 98 -0.26 18.14 12.26
N GLY A 99 0.93 18.11 12.86
CA GLY A 99 1.17 18.35 14.30
C GLY A 99 0.62 17.27 15.22
N THR A 100 0.00 16.19 14.71
CA THR A 100 -0.56 15.10 15.52
C THR A 100 0.24 13.81 15.36
N GLU A 101 0.25 12.98 16.42
CA GLU A 101 0.92 11.67 16.35
C GLU A 101 0.30 10.78 15.27
N SER A 102 -1.04 10.73 15.21
CA SER A 102 -1.80 9.85 14.31
C SER A 102 -2.07 10.43 12.92
N LYS A 103 -1.54 11.62 12.58
CA LYS A 103 -1.81 12.30 11.30
C LYS A 103 -3.31 12.59 11.08
N SER A 104 -4.02 12.97 12.14
CA SER A 104 -5.47 13.14 12.12
C SER A 104 -5.97 14.44 11.51
N VAL A 105 -5.11 15.42 11.27
CA VAL A 105 -5.45 16.73 10.68
C VAL A 105 -5.41 16.67 9.15
N LEU A 106 -4.26 16.30 8.58
CA LEU A 106 -4.08 16.21 7.13
C LEU A 106 -4.52 14.86 6.58
N GLY A 107 -4.33 13.79 7.36
CA GLY A 107 -4.56 12.41 6.95
C GLY A 107 -3.27 11.72 6.48
N ALA A 108 -3.01 10.52 6.99
CA ALA A 108 -1.87 9.72 6.56
C ALA A 108 -1.91 9.42 5.06
N ASN A 109 -3.10 9.16 4.51
CA ASN A 109 -3.32 8.96 3.08
C ASN A 109 -2.92 10.18 2.24
N ALA A 110 -3.23 11.41 2.69
CA ALA A 110 -2.83 12.62 2.00
C ALA A 110 -1.30 12.80 2.03
N ILE A 111 -0.69 12.67 3.21
CA ILE A 111 0.76 12.84 3.40
C ILE A 111 1.53 11.80 2.57
N LEU A 112 1.10 10.53 2.63
CA LEU A 112 1.79 9.44 1.94
C LEU A 112 1.67 9.55 0.41
N ALA A 113 0.50 9.92 -0.12
CA ALA A 113 0.32 10.11 -1.56
C ALA A 113 1.28 11.17 -2.11
N VAL A 114 1.41 12.33 -1.43
CA VAL A 114 2.30 13.41 -1.85
C VAL A 114 3.77 13.03 -1.68
N SER A 115 4.15 12.40 -0.57
CA SER A 115 5.53 11.93 -0.33
C SER A 115 6.01 10.98 -1.42
N LEU A 116 5.19 9.98 -1.78
CA LEU A 116 5.49 9.03 -2.84
C LEU A 116 5.51 9.69 -4.23
N ALA A 117 4.59 10.61 -4.49
CA ALA A 117 4.53 11.34 -5.74
C ALA A 117 5.79 12.21 -5.94
N ALA A 118 6.26 12.90 -4.90
CA ALA A 118 7.50 13.68 -4.93
C ALA A 118 8.72 12.80 -5.24
N ALA A 119 8.87 11.66 -4.58
CA ALA A 119 9.95 10.71 -4.86
C ALA A 119 9.92 10.21 -6.32
N LYS A 120 8.74 9.94 -6.86
CA LYS A 120 8.55 9.53 -8.27
C LYS A 120 8.87 10.68 -9.25
N ALA A 121 8.44 11.90 -8.94
CA ALA A 121 8.73 13.07 -9.79
C ALA A 121 10.24 13.27 -9.96
N VAL A 122 10.99 13.19 -8.85
CA VAL A 122 12.47 13.29 -8.89
C VAL A 122 13.09 12.12 -9.64
N ALA A 123 12.59 10.90 -9.49
CA ALA A 123 13.08 9.76 -10.25
C ALA A 123 12.89 9.96 -11.76
N ILE A 124 11.73 10.48 -12.18
CA ILE A 124 11.42 10.80 -13.57
C ILE A 124 12.33 11.92 -14.10
N GLU A 125 12.49 13.02 -13.34
CA GLU A 125 13.37 14.12 -13.70
C GLU A 125 14.82 13.67 -13.93
N LYS A 126 15.30 12.76 -13.06
CA LYS A 126 16.66 12.20 -13.17
C LYS A 126 16.80 11.08 -14.22
N GLY A 127 15.70 10.64 -14.81
CA GLY A 127 15.69 9.49 -15.76
C GLY A 127 16.14 8.17 -15.12
N ILE A 128 15.89 7.99 -13.82
CA ILE A 128 16.26 6.79 -13.05
C ILE A 128 15.01 6.05 -12.56
N PRO A 129 15.05 4.73 -12.37
CA PRO A 129 13.95 4.01 -11.74
C PRO A 129 13.81 4.36 -10.27
N LEU A 130 12.58 4.24 -9.73
CA LEU A 130 12.25 4.64 -8.36
C LEU A 130 13.12 3.95 -7.30
N TYR A 131 13.49 2.66 -7.49
CA TYR A 131 14.35 1.97 -6.54
C TYR A 131 15.74 2.61 -6.40
N GLN A 132 16.28 3.19 -7.49
CA GLN A 132 17.54 3.94 -7.43
C GLN A 132 17.36 5.26 -6.68
N ARG A 133 16.23 5.95 -6.88
CA ARG A 133 15.90 7.15 -6.10
C ARG A 133 15.77 6.83 -4.60
N ILE A 134 15.11 5.74 -4.25
CA ILE A 134 15.01 5.31 -2.83
C ILE A 134 16.41 5.00 -2.25
N ALA A 135 17.29 4.36 -3.02
CA ALA A 135 18.67 4.12 -2.60
C ALA A 135 19.45 5.43 -2.37
N GLN A 136 19.24 6.47 -3.21
CA GLN A 136 19.81 7.79 -2.99
C GLN A 136 19.35 8.40 -1.67
N ILE A 137 18.04 8.37 -1.38
CA ILE A 137 17.47 8.86 -0.12
C ILE A 137 18.07 8.11 1.08
N ASN A 138 18.33 6.81 0.93
CA ASN A 138 18.85 5.94 1.99
C ASN A 138 20.40 5.92 2.08
N GLY A 139 21.11 6.51 1.10
CA GLY A 139 22.58 6.47 1.05
C GLY A 139 23.17 5.10 0.71
N THR A 140 22.43 4.27 -0.02
CA THR A 140 22.80 2.90 -0.42
C THR A 140 22.89 2.74 -1.94
N GLU A 141 23.28 3.79 -2.65
CA GLU A 141 23.44 3.76 -4.10
C GLU A 141 24.39 2.65 -4.56
N GLY A 142 23.97 1.95 -5.61
CA GLY A 142 24.76 0.82 -6.15
C GLY A 142 24.68 -0.49 -5.34
N GLN A 143 23.98 -0.48 -4.20
CA GLN A 143 23.79 -1.67 -3.36
C GLN A 143 22.34 -2.18 -3.53
N TYR A 144 22.10 -2.90 -4.61
CA TYR A 144 20.76 -3.43 -4.91
C TYR A 144 20.73 -4.95 -4.75
N THR A 145 19.70 -5.44 -4.08
CA THR A 145 19.42 -6.87 -3.99
C THR A 145 17.99 -7.14 -4.42
N MET A 146 17.77 -8.20 -5.19
CA MET A 146 16.42 -8.66 -5.50
C MET A 146 15.81 -9.28 -4.24
N PRO A 147 14.63 -8.85 -3.79
CA PRO A 147 13.99 -9.46 -2.62
C PRO A 147 13.55 -10.89 -2.92
N VAL A 148 13.53 -11.74 -1.89
CA VAL A 148 12.81 -13.01 -1.96
C VAL A 148 11.31 -12.68 -1.92
N PRO A 149 10.51 -13.13 -2.91
CA PRO A 149 9.09 -12.84 -2.91
C PRO A 149 8.40 -13.56 -1.74
N MET A 150 7.57 -12.81 -1.01
CA MET A 150 6.70 -13.33 0.04
C MET A 150 5.29 -13.37 -0.52
N MET A 151 4.67 -14.56 -0.53
CA MET A 151 3.38 -14.78 -1.16
C MET A 151 2.36 -15.31 -0.16
N ASN A 152 1.22 -14.62 -0.06
CA ASN A 152 0.12 -15.07 0.76
C ASN A 152 -0.61 -16.22 0.05
N ILE A 153 -0.65 -17.40 0.69
CA ILE A 153 -1.23 -18.62 0.11
C ILE A 153 -2.57 -18.97 0.75
N ILE A 154 -2.73 -18.67 2.03
CA ILE A 154 -3.96 -18.94 2.79
C ILE A 154 -4.35 -17.70 3.58
N ASN A 155 -5.61 -17.28 3.45
CA ASN A 155 -6.21 -16.20 4.21
C ASN A 155 -7.19 -16.72 5.27
N GLY A 156 -7.21 -16.03 6.41
CA GLY A 156 -8.19 -16.20 7.48
C GLY A 156 -8.37 -14.87 8.23
N GLY A 157 -8.95 -14.90 9.41
CA GLY A 157 -9.19 -13.70 10.22
C GLY A 157 -9.95 -12.62 9.45
N GLU A 158 -9.49 -11.38 9.52
CA GLU A 158 -10.11 -10.25 8.81
C GLU A 158 -9.93 -10.29 7.28
N HIS A 159 -9.02 -11.12 6.76
CA HIS A 159 -8.70 -11.19 5.32
C HIS A 159 -9.57 -12.19 4.55
N ALA A 160 -10.44 -12.93 5.23
CA ALA A 160 -11.33 -13.90 4.60
C ALA A 160 -12.54 -14.21 5.48
N ASP A 161 -13.71 -14.33 4.86
CA ASP A 161 -14.92 -14.76 5.54
C ASP A 161 -14.88 -16.28 5.77
N ASN A 162 -14.18 -16.67 6.84
CA ASN A 162 -14.04 -18.07 7.28
C ASN A 162 -13.79 -18.14 8.80
N ASN A 163 -13.63 -19.35 9.32
CA ASN A 163 -13.43 -19.63 10.74
C ASN A 163 -11.95 -19.91 11.12
N VAL A 164 -11.01 -19.52 10.29
CA VAL A 164 -9.57 -19.64 10.55
C VAL A 164 -9.11 -18.39 11.28
N ASP A 165 -8.66 -18.55 12.53
CA ASP A 165 -8.21 -17.41 13.36
C ASP A 165 -6.90 -16.79 12.88
N ILE A 166 -6.04 -17.56 12.20
CA ILE A 166 -4.77 -17.08 11.66
C ILE A 166 -5.05 -16.31 10.38
N GLN A 167 -4.62 -15.05 10.35
CA GLN A 167 -4.93 -14.10 9.29
C GLN A 167 -4.29 -14.49 7.96
N GLU A 168 -3.02 -14.95 7.99
CA GLU A 168 -2.24 -15.24 6.78
C GLU A 168 -1.28 -16.41 6.99
N PHE A 169 -1.10 -17.20 5.93
CA PHE A 169 0.01 -18.13 5.79
C PHE A 169 0.76 -17.80 4.51
N MET A 170 1.98 -17.34 4.68
CA MET A 170 2.85 -16.92 3.59
C MET A 170 3.94 -17.93 3.31
N ILE A 171 4.38 -17.99 2.04
CA ILE A 171 5.56 -18.76 1.64
C ILE A 171 6.63 -17.84 1.10
N GLN A 172 7.89 -18.24 1.28
CA GLN A 172 9.06 -17.59 0.74
C GLN A 172 9.97 -18.64 0.10
N PRO A 173 10.10 -18.67 -1.22
CA PRO A 173 10.98 -19.62 -1.93
C PRO A 173 12.46 -19.22 -1.80
N VAL A 174 13.05 -19.37 -0.61
CA VAL A 174 14.41 -18.91 -0.27
C VAL A 174 15.52 -19.67 -0.97
N GLY A 175 15.24 -20.86 -1.53
CA GLY A 175 16.21 -21.68 -2.24
C GLY A 175 16.22 -21.47 -3.76
N ALA A 176 15.47 -20.50 -4.28
CA ALA A 176 15.44 -20.21 -5.71
C ALA A 176 16.62 -19.31 -6.12
N ASP A 177 17.29 -19.64 -7.22
CA ASP A 177 18.45 -18.90 -7.71
C ASP A 177 18.08 -17.55 -8.35
N THR A 178 16.82 -17.38 -8.79
CA THR A 178 16.32 -16.16 -9.43
C THR A 178 14.93 -15.79 -8.91
N PHE A 179 14.57 -14.51 -9.03
CA PHE A 179 13.21 -14.05 -8.70
C PHE A 179 12.13 -14.74 -9.55
N ALA A 180 12.40 -14.93 -10.85
CA ALA A 180 11.47 -15.62 -11.75
C ALA A 180 11.22 -17.07 -11.32
N GLU A 181 12.27 -17.77 -10.88
CA GLU A 181 12.17 -19.14 -10.37
C GLU A 181 11.40 -19.17 -9.03
N ALA A 182 11.68 -18.22 -8.14
CA ALA A 182 10.95 -18.08 -6.88
C ALA A 182 9.43 -17.86 -7.13
N LEU A 183 9.09 -16.99 -8.07
CA LEU A 183 7.70 -16.73 -8.44
C LEU A 183 7.02 -17.97 -9.05
N ARG A 184 7.72 -18.71 -9.92
CA ARG A 184 7.23 -19.97 -10.49
C ARG A 184 6.92 -20.98 -9.39
N GLN A 185 7.87 -21.19 -8.47
CA GLN A 185 7.69 -22.12 -7.33
C GLN A 185 6.48 -21.74 -6.49
N GLY A 186 6.29 -20.45 -6.17
CA GLY A 186 5.14 -19.99 -5.43
C GLY A 186 3.81 -20.24 -6.12
N ALA A 187 3.74 -19.98 -7.42
CA ALA A 187 2.55 -20.26 -8.23
C ALA A 187 2.24 -21.76 -8.27
N GLU A 188 3.23 -22.62 -8.42
CA GLU A 188 3.06 -24.07 -8.42
C GLU A 188 2.60 -24.61 -7.06
N ILE A 189 3.13 -24.08 -5.96
CA ILE A 189 2.67 -24.41 -4.60
C ILE A 189 1.19 -24.04 -4.44
N PHE A 190 0.81 -22.82 -4.84
CA PHE A 190 -0.58 -22.35 -4.77
C PHE A 190 -1.52 -23.28 -5.55
N HIS A 191 -1.20 -23.57 -6.81
CA HIS A 191 -2.04 -24.45 -7.64
C HIS A 191 -2.06 -25.89 -7.17
N SER A 192 -0.97 -26.40 -6.61
CA SER A 192 -0.90 -27.74 -6.03
C SER A 192 -1.78 -27.85 -4.78
N LEU A 193 -1.70 -26.85 -3.89
CA LEU A 193 -2.59 -26.78 -2.73
C LEU A 193 -4.06 -26.71 -3.16
N LYS A 194 -4.39 -25.86 -4.14
CA LYS A 194 -5.74 -25.78 -4.69
C LYS A 194 -6.25 -27.14 -5.18
N LYS A 195 -5.43 -27.91 -5.89
CA LYS A 195 -5.80 -29.28 -6.36
C LYS A 195 -6.07 -30.23 -5.18
N VAL A 196 -5.23 -30.19 -4.14
CA VAL A 196 -5.42 -31.00 -2.92
C VAL A 196 -6.74 -30.66 -2.23
N LEU A 197 -7.07 -29.37 -2.12
CA LEU A 197 -8.32 -28.92 -1.51
C LEU A 197 -9.55 -29.37 -2.30
N VAL A 198 -9.53 -29.19 -3.62
CA VAL A 198 -10.61 -29.69 -4.51
C VAL A 198 -10.80 -31.19 -4.38
N ALA A 199 -9.71 -31.98 -4.36
CA ALA A 199 -9.80 -33.44 -4.20
C ALA A 199 -10.39 -33.86 -2.84
N ARG A 200 -10.35 -32.99 -1.84
CA ARG A 200 -10.98 -33.19 -0.51
C ARG A 200 -12.39 -32.62 -0.42
N GLY A 201 -12.94 -32.07 -1.51
CA GLY A 201 -14.26 -31.42 -1.52
C GLY A 201 -14.31 -30.09 -0.78
N LEU A 202 -13.16 -29.44 -0.59
CA LEU A 202 -13.05 -28.17 0.14
C LEU A 202 -13.16 -26.97 -0.81
N ASN A 203 -13.60 -25.83 -0.28
CA ASN A 203 -13.72 -24.59 -1.04
C ASN A 203 -12.33 -24.06 -1.44
N THR A 204 -12.23 -23.49 -2.63
CA THR A 204 -11.01 -22.87 -3.16
C THR A 204 -11.24 -21.44 -3.63
N ALA A 205 -12.24 -20.74 -3.06
CA ALA A 205 -12.37 -19.30 -3.20
C ALA A 205 -11.14 -18.59 -2.62
N VAL A 206 -10.90 -17.36 -3.05
CA VAL A 206 -9.78 -16.56 -2.57
C VAL A 206 -10.29 -15.45 -1.63
N GLY A 207 -9.47 -15.07 -0.67
CA GLY A 207 -9.69 -13.91 0.18
C GLY A 207 -9.26 -12.61 -0.51
N ASP A 208 -9.31 -11.51 0.23
CA ASP A 208 -9.04 -10.15 -0.26
C ASP A 208 -7.63 -9.96 -0.83
N GLU A 209 -6.67 -10.75 -0.37
CA GLU A 209 -5.27 -10.71 -0.81
C GLU A 209 -4.89 -11.84 -1.79
N GLY A 210 -5.89 -12.56 -2.32
CA GLY A 210 -5.68 -13.60 -3.31
C GLY A 210 -5.23 -14.96 -2.75
N GLY A 211 -4.97 -15.10 -1.45
CA GLY A 211 -4.77 -16.39 -0.77
C GLY A 211 -6.06 -17.17 -0.70
N LEU A 212 -5.96 -18.52 -0.63
CA LEU A 212 -7.13 -19.38 -0.54
C LEU A 212 -7.89 -19.15 0.77
N SER A 213 -9.18 -18.88 0.67
CA SER A 213 -10.08 -18.75 1.81
C SER A 213 -10.68 -20.11 2.15
N LEU A 214 -10.30 -20.66 3.29
CA LEU A 214 -10.62 -22.03 3.68
C LEU A 214 -11.93 -22.13 4.46
N ILE A 215 -13.05 -21.69 3.87
CA ILE A 215 -14.36 -21.65 4.56
C ILE A 215 -14.78 -23.03 5.14
N HIS A 216 -14.20 -24.13 4.69
CA HIS A 216 -14.53 -25.47 5.13
C HIS A 216 -13.33 -26.41 5.28
N ILE A 217 -12.13 -25.91 5.55
CA ILE A 217 -11.07 -26.76 6.07
C ILE A 217 -11.32 -26.97 7.55
N SER A 218 -11.97 -28.07 7.82
CA SER A 218 -12.22 -28.68 9.11
C SER A 218 -12.68 -27.67 10.19
N GLU A 219 -13.88 -27.91 10.67
CA GLU A 219 -14.11 -27.55 12.05
C GLU A 219 -12.84 -27.90 12.83
N PRO A 220 -12.29 -26.96 13.64
CA PRO A 220 -11.31 -27.36 14.62
C PRO A 220 -11.93 -28.54 15.31
N THR A 221 -11.31 -29.71 15.25
CA THR A 221 -11.74 -30.86 16.00
C THR A 221 -11.76 -30.40 17.44
N ARG A 222 -12.92 -29.91 17.88
CA ARG A 222 -13.19 -29.71 19.30
C ARG A 222 -12.86 -31.06 19.89
N LEU A 223 -11.75 -31.13 20.59
CA LEU A 223 -11.53 -32.21 21.53
C LEU A 223 -12.79 -32.28 22.37
N ARG A 224 -13.69 -33.20 22.02
CA ARG A 224 -14.77 -33.59 22.92
C ARG A 224 -14.06 -34.08 24.15
N ARG A 225 -14.00 -33.26 25.19
CA ARG A 225 -13.70 -33.76 26.52
C ARG A 225 -14.75 -34.80 26.79
N ILE A 226 -14.31 -36.06 26.88
CA ILE A 226 -15.03 -37.16 27.47
C ILE A 226 -15.10 -36.87 28.97
#